data_ee59d17d3c739d25ac8a9392e09e6983
#
_entry.id   ee59d17d3c739d25ac8a9392e09e6983
#
_cell.length_a   1.000
_cell.length_b   1.000
_cell.length_c   1.000
_cell.angle_alpha   90.00
_cell.angle_beta   90.00
_cell.angle_gamma   90.00
#
_symmetry.space_group_name_H-M   'P 1'
#
loop_
_entity.id
_entity.type
_entity.pdbx_description
1 polymer ?
#
loop_
_entity_poly.entity_id
_entity_poly.type
_entity_poly.pdbx_seq_one_letter_code
_entity_poly.pdbx_strand_id
1 'polypeptide(L)'
;TISSAIGSDYGHWSDTLRKAFDHDRVAYNRRTDREYREVKKTYLSVLISGTPSQVKSLIPTAENGLFSRQIFYYMPSIRQWQNQFDRNDRNLEEPFTKMGVEWKEKLKIIYMGGIFTLHLSDGQKEEFNRLFSQLFTRSELTNGSEMSGSVARLAINICRIMEVVAMLRMLESEDIATSPHLSPDPGTSADNLKDHIVSLWNLDITEDDFHAVLSMAECLYRHATHILSFLPATEVTRRGNADRDALVQCMNCLLYT
;
A
#
# COMPACT_ATOMS: atom_id res chain seq x y z
N THR A 1 0.90 22.17 8.60
CA THR A 1 0.94 20.69 8.63
C THR A 1 0.31 20.13 7.37
N ILE A 2 0.59 18.85 7.03
CA ILE A 2 -0.03 18.17 5.88
C ILE A 2 -1.56 18.21 6.01
N SER A 3 -2.11 18.00 7.21
CA SER A 3 -3.56 18.06 7.47
C SER A 3 -4.17 19.43 7.13
N SER A 4 -3.49 20.53 7.43
CA SER A 4 -3.98 21.86 7.08
C SER A 4 -3.88 22.16 5.58
N ALA A 5 -2.89 21.58 4.88
CA ALA A 5 -2.78 21.70 3.43
C ALA A 5 -3.86 20.90 2.69
N ILE A 6 -4.22 19.73 3.20
CA ILE A 6 -5.25 18.87 2.61
C ILE A 6 -6.66 19.43 2.86
N GLY A 7 -6.89 20.07 4.02
CA GLY A 7 -8.16 20.68 4.39
C GLY A 7 -8.38 22.10 3.84
N SER A 8 -7.44 22.66 3.07
CA SER A 8 -7.59 23.98 2.48
C SER A 8 -8.33 23.91 1.15
N ASP A 9 -9.20 24.91 0.88
CA ASP A 9 -9.92 25.04 -0.40
C ASP A 9 -8.98 25.14 -1.63
N TYR A 10 -7.71 25.44 -1.41
CA TYR A 10 -6.68 25.53 -2.44
C TYR A 10 -6.00 24.20 -2.78
N GLY A 11 -6.18 23.16 -1.95
CA GLY A 11 -5.45 21.90 -2.09
C GLY A 11 -6.37 20.73 -2.40
N HIS A 12 -6.56 20.38 -3.67
CA HIS A 12 -7.20 19.12 -4.08
C HIS A 12 -6.28 17.90 -3.83
N TRP A 13 -5.58 17.89 -2.66
CA TRP A 13 -4.63 16.84 -2.33
C TRP A 13 -5.27 15.45 -2.28
N SER A 14 -6.50 15.37 -1.77
CA SER A 14 -7.23 14.10 -1.72
C SER A 14 -7.46 13.54 -3.12
N ASP A 15 -7.85 14.37 -4.09
CA ASP A 15 -8.03 13.97 -5.48
C ASP A 15 -6.70 13.57 -6.13
N THR A 16 -5.66 14.37 -5.90
CA THR A 16 -4.30 14.10 -6.39
C THR A 16 -3.77 12.76 -5.88
N LEU A 17 -3.91 12.47 -4.58
CA LEU A 17 -3.46 11.21 -3.97
C LEU A 17 -4.25 10.01 -4.51
N ARG A 18 -5.56 10.18 -4.73
CA ARG A 18 -6.40 9.13 -5.33
C ARG A 18 -5.97 8.81 -6.75
N LYS A 19 -5.77 9.84 -7.59
CA LYS A 19 -5.27 9.69 -8.96
C LYS A 19 -3.87 9.08 -8.99
N ALA A 20 -3.00 9.50 -8.08
CA ALA A 20 -1.65 8.95 -7.98
C ALA A 20 -1.65 7.45 -7.62
N PHE A 21 -2.57 7.01 -6.78
CA PHE A 21 -2.73 5.59 -6.45
C PHE A 21 -3.10 4.74 -7.67
N ASP A 22 -3.98 5.27 -8.53
CA ASP A 22 -4.45 4.60 -9.74
C ASP A 22 -3.52 4.85 -10.97
N HIS A 23 -2.39 5.55 -10.77
CA HIS A 23 -1.46 5.97 -11.84
C HIS A 23 -2.11 6.85 -12.91
N ASP A 24 -3.18 7.54 -12.55
CA ASP A 24 -3.92 8.42 -13.43
C ASP A 24 -3.18 9.75 -13.69
N ARG A 25 -3.66 10.44 -14.71
CA ARG A 25 -3.19 11.79 -15.08
C ARG A 25 -3.51 12.79 -13.98
N VAL A 26 -2.51 13.54 -13.54
CA VAL A 26 -2.68 14.72 -12.68
C VAL A 26 -2.30 15.96 -13.44
N ALA A 27 -3.22 16.94 -13.52
CA ALA A 27 -2.98 18.22 -14.17
C ALA A 27 -3.26 19.36 -13.19
N TYR A 28 -2.44 20.39 -13.25
CA TYR A 28 -2.57 21.60 -12.50
C TYR A 28 -2.65 22.79 -13.47
N ASN A 29 -3.71 23.59 -13.34
CA ASN A 29 -3.92 24.77 -14.17
C ASN A 29 -4.15 25.98 -13.27
N ARG A 30 -3.18 26.87 -13.22
CA ARG A 30 -3.26 28.14 -12.47
C ARG A 30 -3.57 29.28 -13.41
N ARG A 31 -4.80 29.77 -13.34
CA ARG A 31 -5.27 30.88 -14.21
C ARG A 31 -4.50 32.17 -13.98
N THR A 32 -4.07 32.44 -12.76
CA THR A 32 -3.38 33.67 -12.38
C THR A 32 -2.05 33.84 -13.09
N ASP A 33 -1.29 32.75 -13.24
CA ASP A 33 0.06 32.78 -13.81
C ASP A 33 0.11 32.16 -15.19
N ARG A 34 -1.05 31.75 -15.76
CA ARG A 34 -1.16 30.98 -17.01
C ARG A 34 -0.28 29.72 -17.02
N GLU A 35 -0.05 29.16 -15.84
CA GLU A 35 0.79 27.98 -15.68
C GLU A 35 -0.04 26.72 -15.80
N TYR A 36 0.32 25.86 -16.77
CA TYR A 36 -0.24 24.53 -16.92
C TYR A 36 0.87 23.51 -16.73
N ARG A 37 0.68 22.59 -15.77
CA ARG A 37 1.57 21.44 -15.56
C ARG A 37 0.76 20.17 -15.60
N GLU A 38 1.30 19.16 -16.25
CA GLU A 38 0.66 17.86 -16.40
C GLU A 38 1.66 16.74 -16.16
N VAL A 39 1.24 15.75 -15.36
CA VAL A 39 1.92 14.47 -15.20
C VAL A 39 0.98 13.40 -15.77
N LYS A 40 1.35 12.80 -16.89
CA LYS A 40 0.49 11.85 -17.63
C LYS A 40 0.29 10.54 -16.87
N LYS A 41 1.33 10.05 -16.21
CA LYS A 41 1.30 8.88 -15.33
C LYS A 41 2.00 9.25 -14.03
N THR A 42 1.29 9.15 -12.91
CA THR A 42 1.82 9.46 -11.59
C THR A 42 2.36 8.20 -10.92
N TYR A 43 3.63 8.27 -10.49
CA TYR A 43 4.26 7.25 -9.67
C TYR A 43 4.65 7.91 -8.35
N LEU A 44 3.81 7.75 -7.34
CA LEU A 44 3.99 8.40 -6.04
C LEU A 44 3.80 7.40 -4.92
N SER A 45 4.82 7.25 -4.08
CA SER A 45 4.75 6.55 -2.81
C SER A 45 4.77 7.57 -1.68
N VAL A 46 3.88 7.42 -0.71
CA VAL A 46 3.74 8.36 0.41
C VAL A 46 3.75 7.59 1.72
N LEU A 47 4.60 8.03 2.65
CA LEU A 47 4.61 7.55 4.03
C LEU A 47 4.25 8.71 4.96
N ILE A 48 3.18 8.54 5.74
CA ILE A 48 2.70 9.55 6.68
C ILE A 48 2.63 8.92 8.06
N SER A 49 3.17 9.59 9.06
CA SER A 49 3.01 9.21 10.47
C SER A 49 2.24 10.28 11.24
N GLY A 50 1.47 9.85 12.21
CA GLY A 50 0.68 10.76 13.03
C GLY A 50 -0.13 10.03 14.09
N THR A 51 -0.92 10.79 14.85
CA THR A 51 -1.84 10.26 15.86
C THR A 51 -3.20 9.94 15.23
N PRO A 52 -4.01 9.03 15.81
CA PRO A 52 -5.36 8.74 15.30
C PRO A 52 -6.25 9.98 15.14
N SER A 53 -6.12 10.97 16.00
CA SER A 53 -6.88 12.23 15.88
C SER A 53 -6.52 13.04 14.63
N GLN A 54 -5.29 12.94 14.15
CA GLN A 54 -4.84 13.61 12.92
C GLN A 54 -5.40 12.94 11.66
N VAL A 55 -5.76 11.65 11.74
CA VAL A 55 -6.39 10.95 10.62
C VAL A 55 -7.72 11.58 10.27
N LYS A 56 -8.52 12.03 11.25
CA LYS A 56 -9.79 12.73 11.00
C LYS A 56 -9.63 13.99 10.15
N SER A 57 -8.54 14.72 10.39
CA SER A 57 -8.25 15.95 9.62
C SER A 57 -7.78 15.64 8.20
N LEU A 58 -7.13 14.48 8.00
CA LEU A 58 -6.64 14.02 6.72
C LEU A 58 -7.76 13.38 5.88
N ILE A 59 -8.59 12.57 6.53
CA ILE A 59 -9.66 11.77 5.93
C ILE A 59 -10.95 12.07 6.68
N PRO A 60 -11.71 13.10 6.27
CA PRO A 60 -12.92 13.52 6.98
C PRO A 60 -14.01 12.44 7.00
N THR A 61 -14.11 11.66 5.92
CA THR A 61 -15.09 10.57 5.78
C THR A 61 -14.46 9.38 5.06
N ALA A 62 -14.93 8.16 5.36
CA ALA A 62 -14.49 6.96 4.67
C ALA A 62 -14.92 6.93 3.20
N GLU A 63 -16.05 7.59 2.87
CA GLU A 63 -16.62 7.64 1.52
C GLU A 63 -15.78 8.43 0.51
N ASN A 64 -14.87 9.32 0.95
CA ASN A 64 -14.13 10.15 0.02
C ASN A 64 -13.12 9.36 -0.85
N GLY A 65 -13.01 8.04 -0.64
CA GLY A 65 -12.16 7.13 -1.41
C GLY A 65 -10.66 7.25 -1.10
N LEU A 66 -10.22 8.21 -0.30
CA LEU A 66 -8.83 8.31 0.14
C LEU A 66 -8.52 7.24 1.19
N PHE A 67 -9.46 7.00 2.12
CA PHE A 67 -9.33 5.96 3.15
C PHE A 67 -9.01 4.59 2.54
N SER A 68 -9.77 4.18 1.54
CA SER A 68 -9.64 2.86 0.92
C SER A 68 -8.31 2.67 0.17
N ARG A 69 -7.60 3.74 -0.18
CA ARG A 69 -6.32 3.70 -0.90
C ARG A 69 -5.10 3.74 0.02
N GLN A 70 -5.30 3.95 1.33
CA GLN A 70 -4.21 3.97 2.31
C GLN A 70 -4.03 2.59 2.94
N ILE A 71 -2.78 2.25 3.22
CA ILE A 71 -2.44 1.15 4.13
C ILE A 71 -2.27 1.75 5.51
N PHE A 72 -3.06 1.30 6.46
CA PHE A 72 -2.93 1.74 7.84
C PHE A 72 -2.09 0.75 8.63
N TYR A 73 -1.08 1.26 9.33
CA TYR A 73 -0.32 0.52 10.30
C TYR A 73 -0.47 1.17 11.66
N TYR A 74 -1.31 0.56 12.51
CA TYR A 74 -1.56 1.07 13.86
C TYR A 74 -0.50 0.51 14.81
N MET A 75 0.25 1.42 15.44
CA MET A 75 1.21 1.07 16.48
C MET A 75 0.57 1.30 17.85
N PRO A 76 0.50 0.28 18.72
CA PRO A 76 0.01 0.48 20.07
C PRO A 76 0.93 1.43 20.84
N SER A 77 0.38 2.10 21.84
CA SER A 77 1.17 2.97 22.73
C SER A 77 2.24 2.17 23.47
N ILE A 78 3.40 2.78 23.65
CA ILE A 78 4.48 2.20 24.45
C ILE A 78 3.98 2.11 25.91
N ARG A 79 3.91 0.89 26.44
CA ARG A 79 3.37 0.62 27.79
C ARG A 79 4.43 0.67 28.88
N GLN A 80 5.70 0.72 28.53
CA GLN A 80 6.82 0.70 29.49
C GLN A 80 7.72 1.89 29.26
N TRP A 81 8.14 2.50 30.35
CA TRP A 81 9.17 3.53 30.31
C TRP A 81 10.48 2.90 29.80
N GLN A 82 11.09 3.55 28.80
CA GLN A 82 12.42 3.21 28.34
C GLN A 82 13.44 4.15 28.96
N ASN A 83 14.49 3.58 29.55
CA ASN A 83 15.58 4.35 30.12
C ASN A 83 16.26 5.17 29.01
N GLN A 84 16.21 6.47 29.12
CA GLN A 84 16.79 7.36 28.11
C GLN A 84 18.32 7.45 28.21
N PHE A 85 18.90 6.98 29.30
CA PHE A 85 20.34 6.98 29.54
C PHE A 85 21.02 5.72 28.98
N ASP A 86 20.26 4.66 28.68
CA ASP A 86 20.74 3.43 28.03
C ASP A 86 20.83 3.56 26.51
N ARG A 87 20.87 4.78 26.00
CA ARG A 87 21.06 4.99 24.55
C ARG A 87 22.43 4.46 24.16
N ASN A 88 22.45 3.33 23.47
CA ASN A 88 23.57 2.99 22.62
C ASN A 88 23.65 4.05 21.54
N ASP A 89 24.64 4.93 21.59
CA ASP A 89 24.98 5.87 20.53
C ASP A 89 25.43 5.08 19.28
N ARG A 90 24.53 4.34 18.69
CA ARG A 90 24.78 3.71 17.40
C ARG A 90 24.73 4.82 16.36
N ASN A 91 25.89 5.22 15.89
CA ASN A 91 25.95 6.04 14.69
C ASN A 91 25.34 5.25 13.53
N LEU A 92 24.12 5.59 13.16
CA LEU A 92 23.38 4.94 12.07
C LEU A 92 23.70 5.57 10.70
N GLU A 93 24.41 6.68 10.68
CA GLU A 93 24.72 7.42 9.44
C GLU A 93 25.60 6.60 8.50
N GLU A 94 26.67 5.98 9.02
CA GLU A 94 27.58 5.19 8.22
C GLU A 94 26.91 3.94 7.60
N PRO A 95 26.19 3.08 8.35
CA PRO A 95 25.44 1.97 7.77
C PRO A 95 24.41 2.39 6.72
N PHE A 96 23.66 3.48 6.97
CA PHE A 96 22.69 3.96 5.99
C PHE A 96 23.33 4.56 4.75
N THR A 97 24.47 5.23 4.89
CA THR A 97 25.23 5.74 3.73
C THR A 97 25.71 4.60 2.87
N LYS A 98 26.30 3.54 3.47
CA LYS A 98 26.75 2.35 2.75
C LYS A 98 25.59 1.68 2.03
N MET A 99 24.48 1.44 2.73
CA MET A 99 23.26 0.87 2.14
C MET A 99 22.75 1.72 0.98
N GLY A 100 22.77 3.05 1.09
CA GLY A 100 22.35 3.97 0.05
C GLY A 100 23.21 3.88 -1.22
N VAL A 101 24.52 3.67 -1.08
CA VAL A 101 25.44 3.47 -2.22
C VAL A 101 25.13 2.14 -2.91
N GLU A 102 24.98 1.05 -2.16
CA GLU A 102 24.62 -0.26 -2.68
C GLU A 102 23.28 -0.22 -3.41
N TRP A 103 22.28 0.44 -2.80
CA TRP A 103 20.96 0.60 -3.37
C TRP A 103 20.96 1.38 -4.68
N LYS A 104 21.79 2.42 -4.79
CA LYS A 104 21.94 3.20 -6.02
C LYS A 104 22.41 2.35 -7.21
N GLU A 105 23.32 1.41 -6.98
CA GLU A 105 23.77 0.51 -8.05
C GLU A 105 22.67 -0.49 -8.44
N LYS A 106 21.94 -1.03 -7.48
CA LYS A 106 20.78 -1.92 -7.72
C LYS A 106 19.67 -1.22 -8.51
N LEU A 107 19.39 0.05 -8.20
CA LEU A 107 18.42 0.85 -8.97
C LEU A 107 18.79 0.99 -10.45
N LYS A 108 20.05 1.09 -10.80
CA LYS A 108 20.48 1.16 -12.21
C LYS A 108 20.05 -0.09 -12.97
N ILE A 109 20.14 -1.25 -12.33
CA ILE A 109 19.76 -2.53 -12.92
C ILE A 109 18.25 -2.55 -13.20
N ILE A 110 17.43 -2.11 -12.24
CA ILE A 110 15.98 -2.01 -12.41
C ILE A 110 15.65 -1.08 -13.59
N TYR A 111 16.27 0.09 -13.66
CA TYR A 111 16.00 1.05 -14.74
C TYR A 111 16.40 0.55 -16.13
N MET A 112 17.40 -0.32 -16.22
CA MET A 112 17.87 -0.88 -17.49
C MET A 112 17.21 -2.23 -17.82
N GLY A 113 16.58 -2.87 -16.85
CA GLY A 113 16.10 -4.24 -16.96
C GLY A 113 14.80 -4.42 -17.74
N GLY A 114 14.04 -3.35 -18.00
CA GLY A 114 12.78 -3.45 -18.73
C GLY A 114 11.54 -3.39 -17.84
N ILE A 115 10.49 -4.14 -18.18
CA ILE A 115 9.24 -4.22 -17.43
C ILE A 115 9.18 -5.56 -16.70
N PHE A 116 8.97 -5.50 -15.41
CA PHE A 116 8.78 -6.66 -14.55
C PHE A 116 7.31 -6.79 -14.19
N THR A 117 6.78 -8.00 -14.31
CA THR A 117 5.37 -8.31 -13.98
C THR A 117 5.35 -9.43 -12.94
N LEU A 118 4.63 -9.23 -11.85
CA LEU A 118 4.49 -10.26 -10.83
C LEU A 118 3.77 -11.48 -11.41
N HIS A 119 4.40 -12.63 -11.30
CA HIS A 119 3.83 -13.91 -11.68
C HIS A 119 3.51 -14.72 -10.42
N LEU A 120 2.28 -15.19 -10.33
CA LEU A 120 1.80 -16.08 -9.27
C LEU A 120 1.42 -17.44 -9.88
N SER A 121 1.75 -18.51 -9.19
CA SER A 121 1.26 -19.85 -9.54
C SER A 121 -0.26 -19.93 -9.39
N ASP A 122 -0.88 -20.90 -10.02
CA ASP A 122 -2.34 -21.07 -9.94
C ASP A 122 -2.78 -21.38 -8.49
N GLY A 123 -1.99 -22.14 -7.72
CA GLY A 123 -2.24 -22.37 -6.31
C GLY A 123 -2.21 -21.07 -5.48
N GLN A 124 -1.21 -20.20 -5.70
CA GLN A 124 -1.10 -18.91 -5.06
C GLN A 124 -2.28 -18.00 -5.42
N LYS A 125 -2.72 -17.99 -6.69
CA LYS A 125 -3.91 -17.23 -7.12
C LYS A 125 -5.18 -17.72 -6.43
N GLU A 126 -5.38 -19.02 -6.31
CA GLU A 126 -6.53 -19.61 -5.62
C GLU A 126 -6.53 -19.24 -4.13
N GLU A 127 -5.40 -19.34 -3.47
CA GLU A 127 -5.28 -19.00 -2.06
C GLU A 127 -5.51 -17.50 -1.82
N PHE A 128 -4.92 -16.64 -2.64
CA PHE A 128 -5.14 -15.20 -2.61
C PHE A 128 -6.63 -14.87 -2.76
N ASN A 129 -7.29 -15.41 -3.78
CA ASN A 129 -8.70 -15.17 -4.03
C ASN A 129 -9.59 -15.68 -2.89
N ARG A 130 -9.27 -16.84 -2.31
CA ARG A 130 -9.98 -17.38 -1.16
C ARG A 130 -9.92 -16.45 0.04
N LEU A 131 -8.72 -15.97 0.40
CA LEU A 131 -8.55 -15.04 1.51
C LEU A 131 -9.33 -13.73 1.29
N PHE A 132 -9.17 -13.11 0.12
CA PHE A 132 -9.81 -11.83 -0.15
C PHE A 132 -11.33 -11.95 -0.29
N SER A 133 -11.86 -13.07 -0.79
CA SER A 133 -13.31 -13.36 -0.78
C SER A 133 -13.85 -13.45 0.65
N GLN A 134 -13.13 -14.10 1.56
CA GLN A 134 -13.51 -14.16 2.98
C GLN A 134 -13.47 -12.79 3.65
N LEU A 135 -12.40 -12.00 3.41
CA LEU A 135 -12.27 -10.65 3.93
C LEU A 135 -13.38 -9.73 3.41
N PHE A 136 -13.70 -9.84 2.12
CA PHE A 136 -14.75 -9.05 1.48
C PHE A 136 -16.12 -9.36 2.10
N THR A 137 -16.51 -10.63 2.16
CA THR A 137 -17.77 -11.05 2.79
C THR A 137 -17.85 -10.62 4.26
N ARG A 138 -16.76 -10.81 5.02
CA ARG A 138 -16.69 -10.36 6.41
C ARG A 138 -16.86 -8.85 6.52
N SER A 139 -16.23 -8.08 5.64
CA SER A 139 -16.32 -6.61 5.68
C SER A 139 -17.72 -6.10 5.40
N GLU A 140 -18.45 -6.69 4.47
CA GLU A 140 -19.84 -6.33 4.18
C GLU A 140 -20.77 -6.60 5.37
N LEU A 141 -20.58 -7.72 6.05
CA LEU A 141 -21.38 -8.11 7.21
C LEU A 141 -21.11 -7.23 8.44
N THR A 142 -19.88 -6.78 8.64
CA THR A 142 -19.47 -6.08 9.88
C THR A 142 -19.42 -4.56 9.74
N ASN A 143 -18.95 -4.04 8.62
CA ASN A 143 -18.63 -2.62 8.45
C ASN A 143 -19.39 -1.95 7.29
N GLY A 144 -20.18 -2.71 6.54
CA GLY A 144 -20.95 -2.20 5.40
C GLY A 144 -20.10 -1.98 4.13
N SER A 145 -20.73 -1.37 3.12
CA SER A 145 -20.14 -1.19 1.78
C SER A 145 -18.89 -0.29 1.74
N GLU A 146 -18.72 0.58 2.73
CA GLU A 146 -17.53 1.46 2.80
C GLU A 146 -16.23 0.66 2.92
N MET A 147 -16.28 -0.43 3.68
CA MET A 147 -15.10 -1.25 3.93
C MET A 147 -14.83 -2.26 2.81
N SER A 148 -15.84 -2.70 2.06
CA SER A 148 -15.66 -3.63 0.93
C SER A 148 -14.79 -3.03 -0.17
N GLY A 149 -14.96 -1.74 -0.48
CA GLY A 149 -14.07 -1.00 -1.38
C GLY A 149 -12.63 -0.91 -0.87
N SER A 150 -12.44 -0.86 0.45
CA SER A 150 -11.11 -0.87 1.07
C SER A 150 -10.44 -2.24 0.97
N VAL A 151 -11.20 -3.34 1.10
CA VAL A 151 -10.68 -4.71 0.91
C VAL A 151 -10.19 -4.93 -0.52
N ALA A 152 -10.95 -4.47 -1.52
CA ALA A 152 -10.54 -4.58 -2.91
C ALA A 152 -9.21 -3.85 -3.19
N ARG A 153 -9.02 -2.66 -2.61
CA ARG A 153 -7.78 -1.90 -2.77
C ARG A 153 -6.64 -2.44 -1.91
N LEU A 154 -6.96 -3.04 -0.76
CA LEU A 154 -5.97 -3.78 0.02
C LEU A 154 -5.40 -4.95 -0.79
N ALA A 155 -6.23 -5.67 -1.57
CA ALA A 155 -5.75 -6.72 -2.45
C ALA A 155 -4.72 -6.19 -3.47
N ILE A 156 -4.99 -5.04 -4.10
CA ILE A 156 -4.04 -4.38 -5.01
C ILE A 156 -2.74 -4.03 -4.27
N ASN A 157 -2.84 -3.49 -3.07
CA ASN A 157 -1.67 -3.13 -2.27
C ASN A 157 -0.85 -4.36 -1.85
N ILE A 158 -1.49 -5.47 -1.53
CA ILE A 158 -0.80 -6.74 -1.23
C ILE A 158 -0.05 -7.25 -2.46
N CYS A 159 -0.64 -7.20 -3.66
CA CYS A 159 0.09 -7.52 -4.89
C CYS A 159 1.31 -6.60 -5.09
N ARG A 160 1.17 -5.29 -4.87
CA ARG A 160 2.30 -4.34 -4.95
C ARG A 160 3.41 -4.65 -3.93
N ILE A 161 3.05 -5.09 -2.72
CA ILE A 161 4.05 -5.54 -1.73
C ILE A 161 4.73 -6.81 -2.22
N MET A 162 4.01 -7.77 -2.79
CA MET A 162 4.57 -8.98 -3.38
C MET A 162 5.56 -8.64 -4.51
N GLU A 163 5.22 -7.71 -5.39
CA GLU A 163 6.13 -7.22 -6.44
C GLU A 163 7.43 -6.66 -5.86
N VAL A 164 7.32 -5.81 -4.83
CA VAL A 164 8.49 -5.24 -4.16
C VAL A 164 9.34 -6.31 -3.51
N VAL A 165 8.74 -7.28 -2.80
CA VAL A 165 9.47 -8.36 -2.14
C VAL A 165 10.17 -9.25 -3.17
N ALA A 166 9.48 -9.66 -4.22
CA ALA A 166 10.06 -10.48 -5.29
C ALA A 166 11.19 -9.72 -6.02
N MET A 167 11.02 -8.40 -6.26
CA MET A 167 12.06 -7.56 -6.82
C MET A 167 13.30 -7.49 -5.91
N LEU A 168 13.11 -7.35 -4.60
CA LEU A 168 14.20 -7.34 -3.65
C LEU A 168 14.94 -8.68 -3.63
N ARG A 169 14.23 -9.80 -3.69
CA ARG A 169 14.85 -11.13 -3.79
C ARG A 169 15.68 -11.29 -5.06
N MET A 170 15.16 -10.83 -6.19
CA MET A 170 15.90 -10.83 -7.44
C MET A 170 17.22 -10.02 -7.30
N LEU A 171 17.17 -8.85 -6.66
CA LEU A 171 18.32 -7.98 -6.45
C LEU A 171 19.33 -8.50 -5.40
N GLU A 172 18.94 -9.47 -4.58
CA GLU A 172 19.85 -10.18 -3.67
C GLU A 172 20.65 -11.27 -4.37
N SER A 173 20.23 -11.72 -5.56
CA SER A 173 20.94 -12.73 -6.33
C SER A 173 22.29 -12.20 -6.80
N GLU A 174 23.34 -13.06 -6.79
CA GLU A 174 24.70 -12.68 -7.21
C GLU A 174 24.74 -12.32 -8.71
N ASP A 175 23.96 -13.04 -9.51
CA ASP A 175 23.79 -12.76 -10.94
C ASP A 175 22.30 -12.64 -11.26
N ILE A 176 21.88 -11.45 -11.61
CA ILE A 176 20.46 -11.15 -11.88
C ILE A 176 19.97 -11.87 -13.14
N ALA A 177 20.80 -12.04 -14.15
CA ALA A 177 20.43 -12.71 -15.38
C ALA A 177 20.11 -14.20 -15.18
N THR A 178 20.67 -14.81 -14.14
CA THR A 178 20.46 -16.21 -13.77
C THR A 178 19.60 -16.35 -12.51
N SER A 179 18.98 -15.28 -12.04
CA SER A 179 18.13 -15.30 -10.85
C SER A 179 16.99 -16.28 -11.03
N PRO A 180 16.77 -17.21 -10.08
CA PRO A 180 15.63 -18.14 -10.13
C PRO A 180 14.27 -17.43 -9.99
N HIS A 181 14.28 -16.15 -9.61
CA HIS A 181 13.08 -15.31 -9.46
C HIS A 181 12.69 -14.60 -10.76
N LEU A 182 13.45 -14.80 -11.85
CA LEU A 182 13.22 -14.14 -13.11
C LEU A 182 12.96 -15.17 -14.20
N SER A 183 11.83 -15.05 -14.89
CA SER A 183 11.52 -15.86 -16.07
C SER A 183 11.08 -14.98 -17.23
N PRO A 184 11.41 -15.32 -18.48
CA PRO A 184 10.93 -14.57 -19.64
C PRO A 184 9.41 -14.76 -19.76
N ASP A 185 8.70 -13.69 -20.10
CA ASP A 185 7.27 -13.77 -20.41
C ASP A 185 7.08 -14.68 -21.65
N PRO A 186 6.26 -15.75 -21.56
CA PRO A 186 5.99 -16.66 -22.68
C PRO A 186 5.40 -15.97 -23.93
N GLY A 187 4.86 -14.76 -23.79
CA GLY A 187 4.41 -13.92 -24.91
C GLY A 187 5.51 -13.17 -25.63
N THR A 188 6.74 -13.14 -25.12
CA THR A 188 7.87 -12.42 -25.71
C THR A 188 8.58 -13.32 -26.70
N SER A 189 8.29 -13.17 -28.00
CA SER A 189 9.05 -13.86 -29.06
C SER A 189 10.47 -13.31 -29.15
N ALA A 190 11.46 -14.20 -29.29
CA ALA A 190 12.88 -13.86 -29.43
C ALA A 190 13.19 -12.92 -30.64
N ASP A 191 12.29 -12.86 -31.62
CA ASP A 191 12.41 -11.98 -32.79
C ASP A 191 12.15 -10.49 -32.46
N ASN A 192 11.45 -10.20 -31.37
CA ASN A 192 11.13 -8.84 -30.95
C ASN A 192 12.29 -8.13 -30.24
N LEU A 193 13.35 -8.82 -29.90
CA LEU A 193 14.55 -8.27 -29.25
C LEU A 193 15.42 -7.39 -30.17
N LYS A 194 15.16 -7.36 -31.49
CA LYS A 194 15.95 -6.56 -32.45
C LYS A 194 15.45 -5.13 -32.63
N ASP A 195 14.25 -4.81 -32.23
CA ASP A 195 13.62 -3.50 -32.44
C ASP A 195 13.32 -2.78 -31.11
N HIS A 196 14.32 -2.39 -30.33
CA HIS A 196 14.17 -1.53 -29.12
C HIS A 196 12.96 -1.86 -28.22
N ILE A 197 12.48 -3.10 -28.23
CA ILE A 197 11.33 -3.54 -27.43
C ILE A 197 11.82 -3.81 -26.02
N VAL A 198 11.19 -3.15 -25.08
CA VAL A 198 11.38 -3.33 -23.64
C VAL A 198 11.25 -4.82 -23.31
N SER A 199 12.29 -5.42 -22.73
CA SER A 199 12.23 -6.81 -22.27
C SER A 199 11.14 -6.97 -21.21
N LEU A 200 10.25 -7.92 -21.43
CA LEU A 200 9.22 -8.29 -20.46
C LEU A 200 9.74 -9.46 -19.62
N TRP A 201 9.67 -9.33 -18.31
CA TRP A 201 10.11 -10.33 -17.36
C TRP A 201 9.01 -10.69 -16.38
N ASN A 202 8.81 -11.96 -16.15
CA ASN A 202 8.01 -12.43 -15.03
C ASN A 202 8.88 -12.47 -13.77
N LEU A 203 8.36 -11.89 -12.71
CA LEU A 203 8.98 -11.84 -11.41
C LEU A 203 8.27 -12.84 -10.50
N ASP A 204 8.92 -13.98 -10.26
CA ASP A 204 8.35 -15.07 -9.47
C ASP A 204 8.57 -14.82 -7.98
N ILE A 205 7.53 -15.01 -7.18
CA ILE A 205 7.60 -14.94 -5.72
C ILE A 205 7.72 -16.36 -5.12
N THR A 206 8.57 -16.50 -4.10
CA THR A 206 8.67 -17.77 -3.38
C THR A 206 7.42 -18.05 -2.56
N GLU A 207 7.15 -19.32 -2.23
CA GLU A 207 6.02 -19.70 -1.36
C GLU A 207 6.12 -19.04 0.01
N ASP A 208 7.32 -18.99 0.60
CA ASP A 208 7.54 -18.37 1.92
C ASP A 208 7.26 -16.87 1.89
N ASP A 209 7.74 -16.15 0.88
CA ASP A 209 7.50 -14.72 0.73
C ASP A 209 6.02 -14.45 0.40
N PHE A 210 5.39 -15.29 -0.42
CA PHE A 210 3.96 -15.21 -0.70
C PHE A 210 3.13 -15.32 0.57
N HIS A 211 3.35 -16.36 1.38
CA HIS A 211 2.61 -16.56 2.62
C HIS A 211 2.91 -15.45 3.65
N ALA A 212 4.16 -15.00 3.74
CA ALA A 212 4.54 -13.89 4.61
C ALA A 212 3.78 -12.61 4.26
N VAL A 213 3.74 -12.25 2.98
CA VAL A 213 3.03 -11.05 2.52
C VAL A 213 1.51 -11.24 2.61
N LEU A 214 1.00 -12.43 2.26
CA LEU A 214 -0.42 -12.71 2.36
C LEU A 214 -0.93 -12.61 3.80
N SER A 215 -0.14 -13.05 4.79
CA SER A 215 -0.48 -12.92 6.21
C SER A 215 -0.61 -11.48 6.67
N MET A 216 0.08 -10.53 6.02
CA MET A 216 -0.07 -9.10 6.31
C MET A 216 -1.48 -8.58 5.99
N ALA A 217 -2.17 -9.19 5.02
CA ALA A 217 -3.48 -8.72 4.58
C ALA A 217 -4.51 -8.68 5.73
N GLU A 218 -4.56 -9.73 6.55
CA GLU A 218 -5.48 -9.78 7.68
C GLU A 218 -5.10 -8.77 8.78
N CYS A 219 -3.81 -8.63 9.06
CA CYS A 219 -3.31 -7.64 10.01
C CYS A 219 -3.65 -6.21 9.56
N LEU A 220 -3.38 -5.88 8.31
CA LEU A 220 -3.66 -4.56 7.74
C LEU A 220 -5.16 -4.28 7.64
N TYR A 221 -5.97 -5.29 7.34
CA TYR A 221 -7.43 -5.19 7.41
C TYR A 221 -7.92 -4.82 8.81
N ARG A 222 -7.41 -5.48 9.85
CA ARG A 222 -7.74 -5.16 11.25
C ARG A 222 -7.34 -3.73 11.61
N HIS A 223 -6.15 -3.31 11.20
CA HIS A 223 -5.68 -1.94 11.42
C HIS A 223 -6.57 -0.91 10.71
N ALA A 224 -6.97 -1.17 9.46
CA ALA A 224 -7.90 -0.31 8.73
C ALA A 224 -9.26 -0.23 9.43
N THR A 225 -9.81 -1.36 9.88
CA THR A 225 -11.07 -1.41 10.64
C THR A 225 -10.96 -0.62 11.95
N HIS A 226 -9.83 -0.75 12.65
CA HIS A 226 -9.59 0.02 13.87
C HIS A 226 -9.54 1.53 13.60
N ILE A 227 -8.83 1.96 12.55
CA ILE A 227 -8.79 3.37 12.18
C ILE A 227 -10.14 3.88 11.71
N LEU A 228 -10.93 3.06 11.00
CA LEU A 228 -12.29 3.40 10.60
C LEU A 228 -13.17 3.78 11.81
N SER A 229 -13.01 3.09 12.94
CA SER A 229 -13.76 3.40 14.16
C SER A 229 -13.52 4.79 14.75
N PHE A 230 -12.42 5.45 14.38
CA PHE A 230 -12.12 6.83 14.77
C PHE A 230 -12.72 7.87 13.82
N LEU A 231 -13.14 7.47 12.61
CA LEU A 231 -13.74 8.40 11.66
C LEU A 231 -15.20 8.68 12.02
N PRO A 232 -15.72 9.87 11.69
CA PRO A 232 -17.15 10.15 11.87
C PRO A 232 -17.99 9.16 11.06
N ALA A 233 -19.00 8.56 11.69
CA ALA A 233 -19.97 7.75 10.98
C ALA A 233 -20.72 8.62 9.97
N THR A 234 -20.91 8.14 8.75
CA THR A 234 -21.71 8.82 7.74
C THR A 234 -23.17 8.88 8.17
N GLU A 235 -23.91 9.94 7.86
CA GLU A 235 -25.30 10.13 8.30
C GLU A 235 -26.24 8.98 7.92
N VAL A 236 -25.92 8.25 6.85
CA VAL A 236 -26.67 7.06 6.42
C VAL A 236 -26.52 5.91 7.41
N THR A 237 -25.36 5.77 8.04
CA THR A 237 -25.08 4.70 9.03
C THR A 237 -25.76 4.97 10.37
N ARG A 238 -26.11 6.23 10.68
CA ARG A 238 -26.83 6.59 11.91
C ARG A 238 -28.26 6.04 12.00
N ARG A 239 -28.86 5.61 10.87
CA ARG A 239 -30.20 5.01 10.83
C ARG A 239 -30.22 3.48 10.94
N GLY A 240 -29.07 2.84 10.97
CA GLY A 240 -28.93 1.39 11.09
C GLY A 240 -28.67 0.96 12.53
N ASN A 241 -29.72 0.46 13.17
CA ASN A 241 -29.73 -0.42 14.36
C ASN A 241 -28.64 -0.18 15.44
N ALA A 242 -29.02 0.49 16.52
CA ALA A 242 -28.24 0.58 17.77
C ALA A 242 -27.77 -0.81 18.28
N ASP A 243 -28.54 -1.86 18.03
CA ASP A 243 -28.22 -3.24 18.39
C ASP A 243 -27.06 -3.82 17.58
N ARG A 244 -26.96 -3.45 16.30
CA ARG A 244 -25.83 -3.86 15.43
C ARG A 244 -24.52 -3.21 15.87
N ASP A 245 -24.56 -1.92 16.23
CA ASP A 245 -23.38 -1.18 16.68
C ASP A 245 -22.88 -1.69 18.03
N ALA A 246 -23.78 -2.06 18.93
CA ALA A 246 -23.45 -2.70 20.20
C ALA A 246 -22.81 -4.07 20.00
N LEU A 247 -23.32 -4.88 19.08
CA LEU A 247 -22.78 -6.21 18.76
C LEU A 247 -21.39 -6.11 18.12
N VAL A 248 -21.19 -5.18 17.20
CA VAL A 248 -19.88 -4.90 16.56
C VAL A 248 -18.87 -4.40 17.58
N GLN A 249 -19.26 -3.54 18.52
CA GLN A 249 -18.37 -3.12 19.61
C GLN A 249 -17.98 -4.28 20.52
N CYS A 250 -18.91 -5.16 20.88
CA CYS A 250 -18.60 -6.37 21.64
C CYS A 250 -17.65 -7.30 20.89
N MET A 251 -17.86 -7.52 19.59
CA MET A 251 -16.98 -8.37 18.78
C MET A 251 -15.59 -7.76 18.62
N ASN A 252 -15.49 -6.44 18.45
CA ASN A 252 -14.21 -5.76 18.38
C ASN A 252 -13.45 -5.81 19.73
N CYS A 253 -14.12 -5.69 20.86
CA CYS A 253 -13.51 -5.89 22.18
C CYS A 253 -12.94 -7.30 22.36
N LEU A 254 -13.63 -8.33 21.87
CA LEU A 254 -13.17 -9.74 21.96
C LEU A 254 -12.00 -10.05 21.03
N LEU A 255 -11.79 -9.27 19.96
CA LEU A 255 -10.68 -9.46 19.03
C LEU A 255 -9.39 -8.74 19.46
N TYR A 256 -9.43 -7.88 20.47
CA TYR A 256 -8.30 -7.10 20.99
C TYR A 256 -7.85 -7.53 22.40
N THR A 257 -8.46 -8.55 22.98
CA THR A 257 -7.97 -9.25 24.18
C THR A 257 -7.19 -10.51 23.81
#